data_de1be18787360ecd2bde8bfd362335f8
#
_entry.id   de1be18787360ecd2bde8bfd362335f8
#
_cell.length_a   1.000
_cell.length_b   1.000
_cell.length_c   1.000
_cell.angle_alpha   90.00
_cell.angle_beta   90.00
_cell.angle_gamma   90.00
#
_symmetry.space_group_name_H-M   'P 1'
#
loop_
_entity.id
_entity.type
_entity.pdbx_description
1 polymer ?
#
loop_
_entity_poly.entity_id
_entity_poly.type
_entity_poly.pdbx_seq_one_letter_code
_entity_poly.pdbx_strand_id
1 'polypeptide(L)'
;NFIRTKAEDYVSAQTEFNLSVRRIRLAFPLNLVIEQALVSQSGNDTLLYCGRLQADVALLPLLRKQVTVRKFTLSQTTANYLDTAAQFGLRARIGKLILKADDIDLKRRVAGITSVELSQGDVSLSTGESPADTTAKDTATIPWTIQAKRLRLNQINFRMETRPQVTRLAVRLAAGDIADAEIDLGKQEVRVNRILLKQGNYSYLTDTTSQKRTDTETVQDASSNVASQPWTIAVNRIELQNNAAEYGRIDGIPAPGFDPSHIAVSGLNFVADSLYNRGSEIRGRIASLSLRERSGLAVDRLS
;
A
#
# COMPACT_ATOMS: atom_id res chain seq x y z
N ASN A 1 -34.04 -2.37 10.81
CA ASN A 1 -33.39 -2.46 12.13
C ASN A 1 -32.87 -3.88 12.47
N PHE A 2 -33.61 -4.96 12.19
CA PHE A 2 -33.20 -6.33 12.52
C PHE A 2 -31.81 -6.72 11.97
N ILE A 3 -31.53 -6.46 10.70
CA ILE A 3 -30.24 -6.78 10.06
C ILE A 3 -29.09 -6.00 10.73
N ARG A 4 -29.33 -4.73 11.06
CA ARG A 4 -28.36 -3.88 11.77
C ARG A 4 -28.00 -4.47 13.13
N THR A 5 -28.99 -4.73 13.97
CA THR A 5 -28.78 -5.29 15.32
C THR A 5 -28.04 -6.62 15.26
N LYS A 6 -28.45 -7.52 14.33
CA LYS A 6 -27.75 -8.80 14.14
C LYS A 6 -26.28 -8.66 13.71
N ALA A 7 -25.97 -7.68 12.86
CA ALA A 7 -24.59 -7.42 12.44
C ALA A 7 -23.75 -6.82 13.59
N GLU A 8 -24.32 -5.88 14.35
CA GLU A 8 -23.69 -5.29 15.53
C GLU A 8 -23.41 -6.35 16.60
N ASP A 9 -24.43 -7.17 16.95
CA ASP A 9 -24.31 -8.28 17.91
C ASP A 9 -23.28 -9.32 17.48
N TYR A 10 -23.27 -9.69 16.18
CA TYR A 10 -22.33 -10.69 15.66
C TYR A 10 -20.89 -10.23 15.78
N VAL A 11 -20.59 -8.98 15.39
CA VAL A 11 -19.24 -8.43 15.49
C VAL A 11 -18.79 -8.35 16.95
N SER A 12 -19.63 -7.83 17.84
CA SER A 12 -19.31 -7.69 19.26
C SER A 12 -19.14 -9.03 19.97
N ALA A 13 -19.84 -10.11 19.50
CA ALA A 13 -19.73 -11.44 20.06
C ALA A 13 -18.51 -12.24 19.57
N GLN A 14 -18.00 -11.92 18.36
CA GLN A 14 -16.90 -12.65 17.74
C GLN A 14 -15.56 -11.90 17.80
N THR A 15 -15.57 -10.63 18.16
CA THR A 15 -14.37 -9.78 18.18
C THR A 15 -14.39 -8.85 19.40
N GLU A 16 -13.23 -8.29 19.74
CA GLU A 16 -13.10 -7.25 20.79
C GLU A 16 -13.54 -5.86 20.27
N PHE A 17 -14.15 -5.78 19.09
CA PHE A 17 -14.55 -4.53 18.46
C PHE A 17 -16.06 -4.31 18.58
N ASN A 18 -16.42 -3.06 18.73
CA ASN A 18 -17.81 -2.60 18.70
C ASN A 18 -18.11 -2.02 17.32
N LEU A 19 -19.10 -2.59 16.64
CA LEU A 19 -19.64 -2.06 15.39
C LEU A 19 -20.90 -1.24 15.67
N SER A 20 -20.93 -0.01 15.19
CA SER A 20 -22.14 0.81 15.18
C SER A 20 -22.46 1.22 13.75
N VAL A 21 -23.69 1.01 13.31
CA VAL A 21 -24.15 1.35 11.96
C VAL A 21 -25.42 2.20 12.04
N ARG A 22 -25.38 3.38 11.43
CA ARG A 22 -26.57 4.26 11.43
C ARG A 22 -27.70 3.67 10.60
N ARG A 23 -27.42 3.17 9.40
CA ARG A 23 -28.43 2.64 8.48
C ARG A 23 -27.87 1.55 7.58
N ILE A 24 -28.65 0.48 7.44
CA ILE A 24 -28.43 -0.57 6.43
C ILE A 24 -29.67 -0.57 5.53
N ARG A 25 -29.45 -0.53 4.23
CA ARG A 25 -30.50 -0.61 3.21
C ARG A 25 -30.13 -1.65 2.17
N LEU A 26 -31.14 -2.40 1.74
CA LEU A 26 -31.04 -3.23 0.57
C LEU A 26 -31.84 -2.54 -0.56
N ALA A 27 -31.13 -2.05 -1.57
CA ALA A 27 -31.72 -1.43 -2.76
C ALA A 27 -31.85 -2.46 -3.88
N PHE A 28 -32.92 -2.33 -4.68
CA PHE A 28 -33.12 -3.16 -5.86
C PHE A 28 -32.01 -2.91 -6.90
N PRO A 29 -31.47 -3.92 -7.62
CA PRO A 29 -31.81 -5.36 -7.59
C PRO A 29 -31.11 -6.16 -6.49
N LEU A 30 -30.13 -5.71 -5.75
CA LEU A 30 -29.47 -6.24 -4.55
C LEU A 30 -28.18 -5.46 -4.26
N ASN A 31 -28.34 -4.16 -4.12
CA ASN A 31 -27.29 -3.30 -3.59
C ASN A 31 -27.42 -3.19 -2.08
N LEU A 32 -26.47 -3.75 -1.37
CA LEU A 32 -26.32 -3.50 0.07
C LEU A 32 -25.68 -2.13 0.23
N VAL A 33 -26.37 -1.24 0.94
CA VAL A 33 -25.85 0.08 1.29
C VAL A 33 -25.79 0.22 2.80
N ILE A 34 -24.59 0.48 3.32
CA ILE A 34 -24.33 0.77 4.72
C ILE A 34 -23.92 2.23 4.82
N GLU A 35 -24.61 2.99 5.65
CA GLU A 35 -24.34 4.41 5.89
C GLU A 35 -23.84 4.61 7.32
N GLN A 36 -22.72 5.33 7.43
CA GLN A 36 -22.07 5.67 8.68
C GLN A 36 -21.82 4.45 9.57
N ALA A 37 -20.92 3.59 9.13
CA ALA A 37 -20.38 2.50 9.92
C ALA A 37 -19.18 2.99 10.74
N LEU A 38 -19.15 2.64 12.01
CA LEU A 38 -18.09 2.98 12.93
C LEU A 38 -17.65 1.71 13.65
N VAL A 39 -16.35 1.44 13.63
CA VAL A 39 -15.73 0.38 14.41
C VAL A 39 -14.86 1.02 15.47
N SER A 40 -15.09 0.66 16.73
CA SER A 40 -14.30 1.11 17.87
C SER A 40 -13.80 -0.07 18.70
N GLN A 41 -12.69 0.13 19.38
CA GLN A 41 -12.17 -0.80 20.36
C GLN A 41 -12.72 -0.45 21.76
N SER A 42 -12.69 -1.40 22.70
CA SER A 42 -13.04 -1.18 24.10
C SER A 42 -12.21 -0.02 24.66
N GLY A 43 -12.85 1.10 25.01
CA GLY A 43 -12.17 2.33 25.42
C GLY A 43 -12.50 3.57 24.59
N ASN A 44 -13.42 3.46 23.62
CA ASN A 44 -13.93 4.55 22.77
C ASN A 44 -13.01 5.05 21.63
N ASP A 45 -11.88 4.40 21.38
CA ASP A 45 -11.04 4.77 20.24
C ASP A 45 -11.66 4.29 18.92
N THR A 46 -11.94 5.25 18.04
CA THR A 46 -12.45 4.96 16.69
C THR A 46 -11.33 4.41 15.82
N LEU A 47 -11.40 3.12 15.49
CA LEU A 47 -10.46 2.45 14.60
C LEU A 47 -10.81 2.66 13.13
N LEU A 48 -12.10 2.62 12.80
CA LEU A 48 -12.58 2.75 11.44
C LEU A 48 -13.90 3.52 11.41
N TYR A 49 -13.96 4.52 10.56
CA TYR A 49 -15.20 5.17 10.17
C TYR A 49 -15.38 5.04 8.66
N CYS A 50 -16.57 4.66 8.22
CA CYS A 50 -16.95 4.60 6.83
C CYS A 50 -18.24 5.39 6.61
N GLY A 51 -18.19 6.49 5.86
CA GLY A 51 -19.36 7.31 5.59
C GLY A 51 -20.39 6.53 4.75
N ARG A 52 -19.93 5.81 3.74
CA ARG A 52 -20.79 4.97 2.90
C ARG A 52 -20.06 3.78 2.31
N LEU A 53 -20.62 2.60 2.51
CA LEU A 53 -20.23 1.36 1.87
C LEU A 53 -21.37 0.86 0.98
N GLN A 54 -21.05 0.50 -0.25
CA GLN A 54 -21.98 -0.13 -1.17
C GLN A 54 -21.39 -1.44 -1.69
N ALA A 55 -22.18 -2.50 -1.68
CA ALA A 55 -21.81 -3.77 -2.26
C ALA A 55 -22.92 -4.23 -3.24
N ASP A 56 -22.53 -4.44 -4.48
CA ASP A 56 -23.39 -5.00 -5.51
C ASP A 56 -23.26 -6.52 -5.48
N VAL A 57 -24.34 -7.19 -5.09
CA VAL A 57 -24.41 -8.63 -4.89
C VAL A 57 -25.08 -9.31 -6.07
N ALA A 58 -24.50 -10.38 -6.59
CA ALA A 58 -25.07 -11.13 -7.68
C ALA A 58 -26.27 -11.98 -7.22
N LEU A 59 -27.41 -11.84 -7.91
CA LEU A 59 -28.67 -12.55 -7.61
C LEU A 59 -28.59 -14.06 -7.83
N LEU A 60 -28.08 -14.48 -9.00
CA LEU A 60 -28.08 -15.88 -9.38
C LEU A 60 -27.27 -16.79 -8.41
N PRO A 61 -26.06 -16.41 -7.98
CA PRO A 61 -25.33 -17.13 -6.96
C PRO A 61 -26.07 -17.18 -5.61
N LEU A 62 -26.78 -16.09 -5.26
CA LEU A 62 -27.52 -16.03 -4.01
C LEU A 62 -28.64 -17.08 -3.91
N LEU A 63 -29.31 -17.37 -5.03
CA LEU A 63 -30.29 -18.45 -5.10
C LEU A 63 -29.67 -19.83 -4.84
N ARG A 64 -28.37 -19.98 -5.05
CA ARG A 64 -27.58 -21.18 -4.75
C ARG A 64 -26.88 -21.13 -3.39
N LYS A 65 -27.28 -20.18 -2.51
CA LYS A 65 -26.65 -19.93 -1.19
C LYS A 65 -25.19 -19.50 -1.30
N GLN A 66 -24.78 -18.92 -2.43
CA GLN A 66 -23.43 -18.36 -2.65
C GLN A 66 -23.54 -16.84 -2.71
N VAL A 67 -22.69 -16.14 -1.95
CA VAL A 67 -22.62 -14.68 -1.98
C VAL A 67 -21.48 -14.27 -2.90
N THR A 68 -21.80 -13.63 -4.01
CA THR A 68 -20.82 -13.08 -4.94
C THR A 68 -20.98 -11.56 -5.00
N VAL A 69 -19.96 -10.84 -4.61
CA VAL A 69 -19.90 -9.38 -4.68
C VAL A 69 -19.16 -8.99 -5.96
N ARG A 70 -19.84 -8.31 -6.88
CA ARG A 70 -19.26 -7.86 -8.15
C ARG A 70 -18.57 -6.51 -8.05
N LYS A 71 -19.13 -5.64 -7.24
CA LYS A 71 -18.63 -4.29 -7.05
C LYS A 71 -18.73 -3.91 -5.58
N PHE A 72 -17.67 -3.32 -5.09
CA PHE A 72 -17.57 -2.79 -3.76
C PHE A 72 -17.15 -1.31 -3.85
N THR A 73 -17.83 -0.43 -3.14
CA THR A 73 -17.50 0.99 -3.11
C THR A 73 -17.45 1.46 -1.67
N LEU A 74 -16.32 2.06 -1.30
CA LEU A 74 -16.16 2.81 -0.05
C LEU A 74 -16.09 4.29 -0.36
N SER A 75 -16.72 5.11 0.47
CA SER A 75 -16.64 6.56 0.38
C SER A 75 -16.50 7.18 1.76
N GLN A 76 -15.65 8.21 1.84
CA GLN A 76 -15.39 8.94 3.08
C GLN A 76 -14.99 8.00 4.24
N THR A 77 -13.96 7.22 4.01
CA THR A 77 -13.47 6.25 4.99
C THR A 77 -12.23 6.78 5.69
N THR A 78 -12.18 6.65 7.00
CA THR A 78 -10.98 6.93 7.81
C THR A 78 -10.68 5.73 8.68
N ALA A 79 -9.41 5.37 8.75
CA ALA A 79 -8.89 4.36 9.66
C ALA A 79 -7.79 4.97 10.53
N ASN A 80 -7.78 4.63 11.81
CA ASN A 80 -6.78 5.06 12.75
C ASN A 80 -6.47 3.89 13.67
N TYR A 81 -5.28 3.35 13.57
CA TYR A 81 -4.83 2.24 14.39
C TYR A 81 -3.50 2.59 15.02
N LEU A 82 -3.40 2.43 16.33
CA LEU A 82 -2.19 2.66 17.09
C LEU A 82 -1.94 1.47 18.00
N ASP A 83 -0.82 0.80 17.78
CA ASP A 83 -0.29 -0.22 18.67
C ASP A 83 0.97 0.33 19.34
N THR A 84 0.85 0.70 20.60
CA THR A 84 1.95 1.27 21.38
C THR A 84 3.00 0.23 21.75
N ALA A 85 2.62 -1.03 21.90
CA ALA A 85 3.54 -2.12 22.22
C ALA A 85 4.40 -2.49 21.00
N ALA A 86 3.79 -2.59 19.83
CA ALA A 86 4.50 -2.82 18.58
C ALA A 86 5.10 -1.53 17.98
N GLN A 87 4.91 -0.38 18.62
CA GLN A 87 5.31 0.93 18.08
C GLN A 87 4.84 1.14 16.63
N PHE A 88 3.65 0.67 16.33
CA PHE A 88 3.05 0.73 15.01
C PHE A 88 1.86 1.70 15.00
N GLY A 89 1.84 2.60 14.04
CA GLY A 89 0.74 3.53 13.84
C GLY A 89 0.34 3.60 12.38
N LEU A 90 -0.96 3.46 12.12
CA LEU A 90 -1.56 3.61 10.80
C LEU A 90 -2.67 4.64 10.85
N ARG A 91 -2.59 5.66 10.01
CA ARG A 91 -3.69 6.57 9.71
C ARG A 91 -3.97 6.52 8.22
N ALA A 92 -5.22 6.28 7.87
CA ALA A 92 -5.64 6.28 6.48
C ALA A 92 -6.92 7.10 6.31
N ARG A 93 -6.97 7.89 5.25
CA ARG A 93 -8.14 8.62 4.82
C ARG A 93 -8.35 8.35 3.34
N ILE A 94 -9.52 7.85 2.98
CA ILE A 94 -9.87 7.47 1.62
C ILE A 94 -11.13 8.21 1.24
N GLY A 95 -11.05 9.07 0.24
CA GLY A 95 -12.22 9.75 -0.31
C GLY A 95 -13.13 8.76 -1.02
N LYS A 96 -12.58 7.95 -1.93
CA LYS A 96 -13.33 6.93 -2.65
C LYS A 96 -12.45 5.75 -3.06
N LEU A 97 -12.95 4.54 -2.81
CA LEU A 97 -12.41 3.28 -3.34
C LEU A 97 -13.51 2.54 -4.07
N ILE A 98 -13.26 2.16 -5.31
CA ILE A 98 -14.13 1.28 -6.10
C ILE A 98 -13.34 0.03 -6.44
N LEU A 99 -13.85 -1.12 -6.07
CA LEU A 99 -13.31 -2.43 -6.44
C LEU A 99 -14.36 -3.16 -7.26
N LYS A 100 -13.97 -3.66 -8.43
CA LYS A 100 -14.77 -4.57 -9.26
C LYS A 100 -14.06 -5.91 -9.32
N ALA A 101 -14.73 -6.96 -8.91
CA ALA A 101 -14.21 -8.31 -8.94
C ALA A 101 -14.91 -9.13 -10.02
N ASP A 102 -14.16 -10.00 -10.70
CA ASP A 102 -14.70 -10.98 -11.65
C ASP A 102 -15.07 -12.26 -10.92
N ASP A 103 -14.09 -12.81 -10.19
CA ASP A 103 -14.22 -14.07 -9.47
C ASP A 103 -13.34 -14.05 -8.20
N ILE A 104 -13.90 -14.53 -7.11
CA ILE A 104 -13.16 -14.74 -5.86
C ILE A 104 -13.38 -16.19 -5.43
N ASP A 105 -12.39 -17.03 -5.70
CA ASP A 105 -12.39 -18.44 -5.30
C ASP A 105 -11.70 -18.61 -3.95
N LEU A 106 -12.52 -18.75 -2.90
CA LEU A 106 -12.05 -18.95 -1.53
C LEU A 106 -11.36 -20.31 -1.34
N LYS A 107 -11.69 -21.32 -2.14
CA LYS A 107 -11.09 -22.65 -2.05
C LYS A 107 -9.70 -22.67 -2.66
N ARG A 108 -9.56 -22.08 -3.85
CA ARG A 108 -8.27 -21.95 -4.54
C ARG A 108 -7.44 -20.77 -4.02
N ARG A 109 -8.06 -19.91 -3.21
CA ARG A 109 -7.45 -18.68 -2.70
C ARG A 109 -6.94 -17.76 -3.83
N VAL A 110 -7.77 -17.60 -4.84
CA VAL A 110 -7.52 -16.72 -5.98
C VAL A 110 -8.56 -15.62 -5.99
N ALA A 111 -8.10 -14.38 -6.10
CA ALA A 111 -8.98 -13.22 -6.26
C ALA A 111 -8.72 -12.56 -7.62
N GLY A 112 -9.68 -12.68 -8.52
CA GLY A 112 -9.71 -12.00 -9.81
C GLY A 112 -10.37 -10.62 -9.66
N ILE A 113 -9.59 -9.56 -9.86
CA ILE A 113 -10.03 -8.17 -9.75
C ILE A 113 -9.97 -7.54 -11.14
N THR A 114 -11.12 -7.09 -11.66
CA THR A 114 -11.18 -6.38 -12.93
C THR A 114 -10.60 -4.99 -12.82
N SER A 115 -10.96 -4.25 -11.78
CA SER A 115 -10.42 -2.92 -11.55
C SER A 115 -10.48 -2.50 -10.09
N VAL A 116 -9.47 -1.73 -9.69
CA VAL A 116 -9.45 -0.95 -8.45
C VAL A 116 -9.26 0.51 -8.83
N GLU A 117 -10.10 1.39 -8.30
CA GLU A 117 -9.96 2.83 -8.43
C GLU A 117 -9.90 3.45 -7.04
N LEU A 118 -8.76 4.04 -6.70
CA LEU A 118 -8.53 4.74 -5.44
C LEU A 118 -8.37 6.22 -5.71
N SER A 119 -9.18 7.05 -5.08
CA SER A 119 -9.15 8.49 -5.23
C SER A 119 -9.13 9.20 -3.88
N GLN A 120 -8.33 10.27 -3.80
CA GLN A 120 -8.17 11.08 -2.59
C GLN A 120 -7.73 10.24 -1.39
N GLY A 121 -6.63 9.51 -1.58
CA GLY A 121 -5.99 8.70 -0.54
C GLY A 121 -4.94 9.50 0.23
N ASP A 122 -5.00 9.49 1.55
CA ASP A 122 -3.95 10.00 2.42
C ASP A 122 -3.64 8.92 3.46
N VAL A 123 -2.45 8.35 3.41
CA VAL A 123 -2.02 7.25 4.29
C VAL A 123 -0.74 7.66 5.00
N SER A 124 -0.71 7.50 6.29
CA SER A 124 0.45 7.75 7.14
C SER A 124 0.74 6.53 7.98
N LEU A 125 1.96 6.02 7.86
CA LEU A 125 2.45 4.85 8.56
C LEU A 125 3.62 5.26 9.47
N SER A 126 3.61 4.84 10.71
CA SER A 126 4.75 4.94 11.62
C SER A 126 5.12 3.56 12.14
N THR A 127 6.39 3.23 12.11
CA THR A 127 6.92 1.96 12.62
C THR A 127 8.11 2.22 13.53
N GLY A 128 8.14 1.57 14.70
CA GLY A 128 9.27 1.57 15.61
C GLY A 128 10.01 0.24 15.60
N GLU A 129 11.08 0.13 16.40
CA GLU A 129 11.62 -1.19 16.71
C GLU A 129 10.61 -1.89 17.62
N SER A 130 9.98 -2.92 17.12
CA SER A 130 9.31 -3.87 18.00
C SER A 130 10.39 -4.55 18.86
N PRO A 131 10.27 -4.60 20.20
CA PRO A 131 11.10 -5.54 20.95
C PRO A 131 10.91 -6.88 20.28
N ALA A 132 12.02 -7.56 20.01
CA ALA A 132 12.04 -8.86 19.35
C ALA A 132 11.25 -9.86 20.22
N ASP A 133 9.94 -9.82 20.12
CA ASP A 133 9.06 -10.84 20.66
C ASP A 133 9.23 -12.05 19.74
N THR A 134 10.07 -12.96 20.21
CA THR A 134 10.41 -14.24 19.62
C THR A 134 9.22 -15.22 19.54
N THR A 135 8.03 -14.79 19.80
CA THR A 135 6.81 -15.49 19.45
C THR A 135 6.28 -14.90 18.13
N ALA A 136 7.00 -15.19 17.04
CA ALA A 136 6.34 -15.24 15.76
C ALA A 136 5.19 -16.23 15.91
N LYS A 137 3.99 -15.73 16.25
CA LYS A 137 2.77 -16.48 15.96
C LYS A 137 2.90 -16.83 14.50
N ASP A 138 2.94 -18.13 14.20
CA ASP A 138 2.74 -18.66 12.85
C ASP A 138 1.45 -18.03 12.31
N THR A 139 1.55 -16.83 11.78
CA THR A 139 0.60 -16.34 10.81
C THR A 139 0.86 -17.22 9.61
N ALA A 140 0.21 -18.37 9.60
CA ALA A 140 0.17 -19.25 8.45
C ALA A 140 -0.11 -18.33 7.26
N THR A 141 0.93 -18.07 6.46
CA THR A 141 0.87 -17.24 5.28
C THR A 141 -0.22 -17.85 4.42
N ILE A 142 -1.40 -17.23 4.43
CA ILE A 142 -2.51 -17.73 3.63
C ILE A 142 -2.09 -17.46 2.18
N PRO A 143 -1.74 -18.50 1.39
CA PRO A 143 -1.18 -18.33 0.06
C PRO A 143 -2.29 -17.87 -0.91
N TRP A 144 -2.58 -16.57 -0.90
CA TRP A 144 -3.49 -15.96 -1.86
C TRP A 144 -2.74 -15.51 -3.10
N THR A 145 -3.35 -15.76 -4.27
CA THR A 145 -2.96 -15.13 -5.54
C THR A 145 -3.99 -14.08 -5.89
N ILE A 146 -3.56 -12.84 -6.03
CA ILE A 146 -4.40 -11.70 -6.39
C ILE A 146 -4.02 -11.26 -7.81
N GLN A 147 -4.99 -11.29 -8.71
CA GLN A 147 -4.83 -10.84 -10.08
C GLN A 147 -5.67 -9.59 -10.30
N ALA A 148 -5.05 -8.48 -10.65
CA ALA A 148 -5.72 -7.22 -10.90
C ALA A 148 -5.44 -6.74 -12.32
N LYS A 149 -6.48 -6.66 -13.18
CA LYS A 149 -6.33 -6.20 -14.56
C LYS A 149 -5.97 -4.71 -14.62
N ARG A 150 -6.53 -3.92 -13.70
CA ARG A 150 -6.24 -2.48 -13.66
C ARG A 150 -6.38 -1.89 -12.28
N LEU A 151 -5.37 -1.11 -11.87
CA LEU A 151 -5.40 -0.27 -10.68
C LEU A 151 -5.18 1.18 -11.11
N ARG A 152 -6.14 2.05 -10.77
CA ARG A 152 -6.08 3.49 -10.99
C ARG A 152 -5.95 4.23 -9.67
N LEU A 153 -5.01 5.14 -9.61
CA LEU A 153 -4.70 5.97 -8.46
C LEU A 153 -4.88 7.44 -8.84
N ASN A 154 -5.65 8.19 -8.05
CA ASN A 154 -5.87 9.61 -8.25
C ASN A 154 -5.69 10.37 -6.94
N GLN A 155 -4.80 11.35 -6.90
CA GLN A 155 -4.55 12.18 -5.73
C GLN A 155 -4.21 11.34 -4.49
N ILE A 156 -3.10 10.63 -4.54
CA ILE A 156 -2.63 9.76 -3.46
C ILE A 156 -1.46 10.42 -2.73
N ASN A 157 -1.56 10.50 -1.42
CA ASN A 157 -0.49 10.87 -0.52
C ASN A 157 -0.17 9.67 0.37
N PHE A 158 1.08 9.29 0.43
CA PHE A 158 1.60 8.28 1.34
C PHE A 158 2.79 8.83 2.10
N ARG A 159 2.84 8.61 3.40
CA ARG A 159 3.97 8.96 4.27
C ARG A 159 4.28 7.78 5.16
N MET A 160 5.56 7.50 5.31
CA MET A 160 6.06 6.51 6.25
C MET A 160 7.22 7.11 7.04
N GLU A 161 7.22 6.89 8.34
CA GLU A 161 8.33 7.22 9.22
C GLU A 161 8.71 5.99 10.03
N THR A 162 9.99 5.64 10.04
CA THR A 162 10.53 4.56 10.86
C THR A 162 11.34 5.13 12.02
N ARG A 163 11.42 4.42 13.15
CA ARG A 163 12.22 4.75 14.33
C ARG A 163 12.87 3.47 14.88
N PRO A 164 14.01 3.53 15.58
CA PRO A 164 14.72 4.69 16.08
C PRO A 164 15.58 5.39 15.04
N GLN A 165 16.01 4.68 14.00
CA GLN A 165 16.67 5.30 12.86
C GLN A 165 15.62 5.98 12.00
N VAL A 166 15.59 7.31 12.04
CA VAL A 166 14.55 8.04 11.36
C VAL A 166 14.75 7.96 9.85
N THR A 167 13.84 7.24 9.20
CA THR A 167 13.71 7.24 7.75
C THR A 167 12.33 7.77 7.40
N ARG A 168 12.26 8.75 6.52
CA ARG A 168 11.02 9.33 6.04
C ARG A 168 10.86 9.06 4.55
N LEU A 169 9.81 8.34 4.22
CA LEU A 169 9.37 8.16 2.84
C LEU A 169 8.08 8.93 2.63
N ALA A 170 8.04 9.81 1.64
CA ALA A 170 6.83 10.51 1.25
C ALA A 170 6.60 10.36 -0.25
N VAL A 171 5.37 10.05 -0.61
CA VAL A 171 4.92 9.92 -2.00
C VAL A 171 3.66 10.76 -2.18
N ARG A 172 3.68 11.72 -3.10
CA ARG A 172 2.50 12.42 -3.57
C ARG A 172 2.33 12.08 -5.04
N LEU A 173 1.21 11.54 -5.43
CA LEU A 173 0.94 11.09 -6.78
C LEU A 173 -0.35 11.72 -7.29
N ALA A 174 -0.28 12.48 -8.38
CA ALA A 174 -1.48 13.03 -9.00
C ALA A 174 -2.28 11.95 -9.70
N ALA A 175 -1.63 11.11 -10.52
CA ALA A 175 -2.29 10.01 -11.22
C ALA A 175 -1.35 8.81 -11.40
N GLY A 176 -1.90 7.62 -11.24
CA GLY A 176 -1.25 6.33 -11.50
C GLY A 176 -2.17 5.37 -12.22
N ASP A 177 -1.61 4.59 -13.14
CA ASP A 177 -2.31 3.51 -13.85
C ASP A 177 -1.39 2.29 -13.88
N ILE A 178 -1.85 1.21 -13.28
CA ILE A 178 -1.11 -0.06 -13.21
C ILE A 178 -1.99 -1.10 -13.91
N ALA A 179 -1.41 -1.77 -14.89
CA ALA A 179 -2.10 -2.78 -15.69
C ALA A 179 -1.51 -4.17 -15.47
N ASP A 180 -2.41 -5.14 -15.39
CA ASP A 180 -2.12 -6.56 -15.29
C ASP A 180 -1.11 -6.88 -14.19
N ALA A 181 -1.54 -6.68 -12.96
CA ALA A 181 -0.76 -7.01 -11.76
C ALA A 181 -1.16 -8.37 -11.21
N GLU A 182 -0.18 -9.17 -10.84
CA GLU A 182 -0.33 -10.44 -10.12
C GLU A 182 0.52 -10.39 -8.85
N ILE A 183 -0.07 -10.73 -7.72
CA ILE A 183 0.59 -10.82 -6.43
C ILE A 183 0.36 -12.22 -5.88
N ASP A 184 1.43 -12.99 -5.74
CA ASP A 184 1.43 -14.30 -5.10
C ASP A 184 2.02 -14.17 -3.69
N LEU A 185 1.15 -14.14 -2.69
CA LEU A 185 1.58 -13.99 -1.30
C LEU A 185 2.31 -15.23 -0.79
N GLY A 186 2.01 -16.41 -1.34
CA GLY A 186 2.68 -17.65 -0.96
C GLY A 186 4.11 -17.73 -1.47
N LYS A 187 4.36 -17.24 -2.68
CA LYS A 187 5.69 -17.19 -3.28
C LYS A 187 6.44 -15.89 -3.01
N GLN A 188 5.78 -14.92 -2.38
CA GLN A 188 6.32 -13.56 -2.21
C GLN A 188 6.74 -12.94 -3.55
N GLU A 189 5.86 -13.03 -4.53
CA GLU A 189 6.13 -12.59 -5.89
C GLU A 189 5.10 -11.54 -6.34
N VAL A 190 5.60 -10.48 -6.97
CA VAL A 190 4.81 -9.44 -7.62
C VAL A 190 5.22 -9.34 -9.08
N ARG A 191 4.28 -9.51 -9.98
CA ARG A 191 4.45 -9.30 -11.42
C ARG A 191 3.52 -8.20 -11.88
N VAL A 192 4.04 -7.25 -12.62
CA VAL A 192 3.25 -6.16 -13.20
C VAL A 192 3.61 -5.98 -14.66
N ASN A 193 2.62 -5.91 -15.52
CA ASN A 193 2.87 -5.68 -16.93
C ASN A 193 3.26 -4.21 -17.19
N ARG A 194 2.48 -3.26 -16.67
CA ARG A 194 2.76 -1.83 -16.91
C ARG A 194 2.44 -0.98 -15.69
N ILE A 195 3.34 -0.05 -15.39
CA ILE A 195 3.17 1.01 -14.41
C ILE A 195 3.34 2.36 -15.12
N LEU A 196 2.35 3.24 -15.00
CA LEU A 196 2.42 4.62 -15.46
C LEU A 196 2.12 5.55 -14.29
N LEU A 197 3.08 6.39 -13.91
CA LEU A 197 2.94 7.39 -12.84
C LEU A 197 3.15 8.79 -13.40
N LYS A 198 2.22 9.69 -13.09
CA LYS A 198 2.22 11.07 -13.60
C LYS A 198 2.22 12.06 -12.46
N GLN A 199 3.08 13.09 -12.60
CA GLN A 199 3.15 14.20 -11.66
C GLN A 199 3.28 13.70 -10.21
N GLY A 200 4.17 12.71 -10.02
CA GLY A 200 4.55 12.19 -8.73
C GLY A 200 5.67 13.02 -8.10
N ASN A 201 5.62 13.15 -6.78
CA ASN A 201 6.70 13.71 -5.98
C ASN A 201 7.08 12.66 -4.93
N TYR A 202 8.33 12.20 -4.97
CA TYR A 202 8.88 11.14 -4.13
C TYR A 202 9.99 11.72 -3.27
N SER A 203 9.93 11.56 -1.97
CA SER A 203 10.98 12.00 -1.04
C SER A 203 11.41 10.85 -0.14
N TYR A 204 12.70 10.59 -0.10
CA TYR A 204 13.31 9.61 0.78
C TYR A 204 14.43 10.29 1.58
N LEU A 205 14.22 10.47 2.87
CA LEU A 205 15.13 11.16 3.77
C LEU A 205 15.52 10.23 4.92
N THR A 206 16.82 10.21 5.24
CA THR A 206 17.37 9.40 6.33
C THR A 206 18.11 10.26 7.34
N ASP A 207 18.19 9.80 8.59
CA ASP A 207 18.99 10.43 9.61
C ASP A 207 20.49 10.07 9.45
N THR A 208 21.37 10.99 9.86
CA THR A 208 22.83 10.87 9.73
C THR A 208 23.42 9.76 10.59
N THR A 209 22.73 9.34 11.64
CA THR A 209 23.23 8.35 12.61
C THR A 209 23.33 6.93 12.06
N SER A 210 22.67 6.65 10.93
CA SER A 210 22.64 5.30 10.33
C SER A 210 23.94 4.86 9.65
N GLN A 211 24.85 5.77 9.32
CA GLN A 211 26.07 5.42 8.57
C GLN A 211 27.27 4.98 9.44
N LYS A 212 27.20 5.15 10.76
CA LYS A 212 28.37 4.90 11.63
C LYS A 212 28.51 3.45 12.12
N ARG A 213 27.58 2.55 11.73
CA ARG A 213 27.60 1.14 12.20
C ARG A 213 28.03 0.11 11.15
N THR A 214 28.39 0.52 9.94
CA THR A 214 28.73 -0.45 8.89
C THR A 214 30.22 -0.79 8.81
N ASP A 215 31.10 -0.10 9.56
CA ASP A 215 32.56 -0.27 9.40
C ASP A 215 33.27 -1.03 10.53
N THR A 216 32.56 -1.60 11.49
CA THR A 216 33.25 -2.47 12.48
C THR A 216 32.25 -3.48 13.03
N GLU A 217 32.28 -4.68 12.52
CA GLU A 217 32.21 -5.95 13.22
C GLU A 217 31.85 -7.08 12.29
N THR A 218 32.90 -7.65 11.71
CA THR A 218 32.95 -9.07 11.40
C THR A 218 33.01 -9.81 12.73
N VAL A 219 31.88 -10.28 13.24
CA VAL A 219 31.87 -11.43 14.15
C VAL A 219 30.62 -12.25 13.86
N GLN A 220 30.89 -13.47 13.49
CA GLN A 220 29.97 -14.58 13.41
C GLN A 220 29.13 -14.69 14.69
N ASP A 221 27.81 -14.75 14.52
CA ASP A 221 27.00 -15.62 15.37
C ASP A 221 25.86 -16.20 14.55
N ALA A 222 26.07 -17.48 14.27
CA ALA A 222 25.06 -18.36 13.72
C ALA A 222 24.03 -18.64 14.81
N SER A 223 22.87 -18.01 14.74
CA SER A 223 21.68 -18.48 15.47
C SER A 223 20.41 -18.04 14.76
N SER A 224 19.79 -19.01 14.09
CA SER A 224 18.35 -19.08 13.77
C SER A 224 17.67 -17.81 13.20
N ASN A 225 18.13 -17.36 12.03
CA ASN A 225 17.24 -16.63 11.13
C ASN A 225 16.56 -17.66 10.24
N VAL A 226 15.28 -17.91 10.48
CA VAL A 226 14.40 -18.38 9.40
C VAL A 226 14.42 -17.26 8.37
N ALA A 227 15.30 -17.37 7.39
CA ALA A 227 15.47 -16.39 6.34
C ALA A 227 14.15 -16.32 5.57
N SER A 228 13.33 -15.31 5.86
CA SER A 228 12.17 -15.01 5.02
C SER A 228 12.69 -14.78 3.61
N GLN A 229 12.20 -15.56 2.65
CA GLN A 229 12.64 -15.41 1.27
C GLN A 229 12.39 -13.97 0.81
N PRO A 230 13.35 -13.33 0.15
CA PRO A 230 13.16 -11.97 -0.32
C PRO A 230 12.07 -11.94 -1.39
N TRP A 231 11.23 -10.91 -1.35
CA TRP A 231 10.23 -10.66 -2.38
C TRP A 231 10.87 -10.56 -3.76
N THR A 232 10.22 -11.17 -4.74
CA THR A 232 10.56 -11.05 -6.15
C THR A 232 9.60 -10.06 -6.79
N ILE A 233 10.11 -9.01 -7.39
CA ILE A 233 9.33 -7.99 -8.09
C ILE A 233 9.76 -7.95 -9.55
N ALA A 234 8.82 -8.17 -10.47
CA ALA A 234 9.04 -8.10 -11.90
C ALA A 234 8.07 -7.11 -12.53
N VAL A 235 8.58 -6.14 -13.28
CA VAL A 235 7.78 -5.15 -13.99
C VAL A 235 8.22 -5.10 -15.45
N ASN A 236 7.33 -5.41 -16.40
CA ASN A 236 7.68 -5.38 -17.80
C ASN A 236 7.96 -3.97 -18.31
N ARG A 237 7.17 -2.99 -17.87
CA ARG A 237 7.37 -1.59 -18.26
C ARG A 237 6.97 -0.63 -17.16
N ILE A 238 7.85 0.34 -16.86
CA ILE A 238 7.54 1.48 -16.00
C ILE A 238 7.74 2.78 -16.77
N GLU A 239 6.78 3.69 -16.63
CA GLU A 239 6.81 5.02 -17.21
C GLU A 239 6.54 6.08 -16.12
N LEU A 240 7.45 7.01 -15.97
CA LEU A 240 7.29 8.20 -15.13
C LEU A 240 7.16 9.42 -16.04
N GLN A 241 6.13 10.24 -15.88
CA GLN A 241 5.86 11.43 -16.68
C GLN A 241 5.78 12.66 -15.80
N ASN A 242 6.73 13.58 -15.98
CA ASN A 242 6.83 14.83 -15.24
C ASN A 242 6.80 14.65 -13.71
N ASN A 243 7.68 13.80 -13.21
CA ASN A 243 7.80 13.52 -11.79
C ASN A 243 8.94 14.33 -11.16
N ALA A 244 9.00 14.32 -9.83
CA ALA A 244 10.11 14.84 -9.04
C ALA A 244 10.51 13.81 -7.98
N ALA A 245 11.79 13.76 -7.65
CA ALA A 245 12.29 12.88 -6.60
C ALA A 245 13.37 13.58 -5.78
N GLU A 246 13.37 13.33 -4.50
CA GLU A 246 14.33 13.83 -3.53
C GLU A 246 14.89 12.70 -2.71
N TYR A 247 16.21 12.66 -2.60
CA TYR A 247 16.96 11.77 -1.72
C TYR A 247 17.89 12.63 -0.87
N GLY A 248 17.90 12.41 0.45
CA GLY A 248 18.78 13.20 1.28
C GLY A 248 18.82 12.80 2.74
N ARG A 249 19.46 13.68 3.51
CA ARG A 249 19.54 13.59 4.97
C ARG A 249 18.55 14.55 5.60
N ILE A 250 17.92 14.13 6.71
CA ILE A 250 16.96 14.96 7.44
C ILE A 250 17.61 16.23 7.98
N ASP A 251 18.83 16.08 8.55
CA ASP A 251 19.56 17.17 9.23
C ASP A 251 20.71 17.72 8.36
N GLY A 252 20.79 17.33 7.09
CA GLY A 252 21.87 17.74 6.19
C GLY A 252 21.60 19.08 5.53
N ILE A 253 22.62 19.95 5.51
CA ILE A 253 22.62 21.14 4.66
C ILE A 253 23.25 20.75 3.34
N PRO A 254 22.49 20.88 2.21
CA PRO A 254 23.03 20.55 0.90
C PRO A 254 24.27 21.38 0.54
N ALA A 255 25.31 20.73 0.05
CA ALA A 255 26.50 21.41 -0.44
C ALA A 255 26.21 22.22 -1.73
N PRO A 256 26.96 23.30 -2.01
CA PRO A 256 26.92 23.97 -3.30
C PRO A 256 27.36 23.03 -4.43
N GLY A 257 26.63 23.02 -5.55
CA GLY A 257 26.90 22.12 -6.67
C GLY A 257 26.23 20.77 -6.52
N PHE A 258 26.78 19.74 -7.18
CA PHE A 258 26.26 18.39 -7.12
C PHE A 258 26.63 17.74 -5.77
N ASP A 259 25.63 17.37 -5.02
CA ASP A 259 25.78 16.72 -3.72
C ASP A 259 25.11 15.32 -3.73
N PRO A 260 25.90 14.24 -3.77
CA PRO A 260 25.36 12.89 -3.82
C PRO A 260 24.61 12.50 -2.55
N SER A 261 24.78 13.24 -1.44
CA SER A 261 24.04 13.04 -0.19
C SER A 261 22.68 13.75 -0.18
N HIS A 262 22.44 14.67 -1.14
CA HIS A 262 21.21 15.45 -1.26
C HIS A 262 20.86 15.65 -2.73
N ILE A 263 20.26 14.65 -3.35
CA ILE A 263 19.85 14.67 -4.75
C ILE A 263 18.39 15.13 -4.85
N ALA A 264 18.11 16.14 -5.64
CA ALA A 264 16.75 16.59 -5.92
C ALA A 264 16.55 16.77 -7.42
N VAL A 265 15.72 15.94 -8.01
CA VAL A 265 15.43 15.95 -9.44
C VAL A 265 14.00 16.40 -9.71
N SER A 266 13.84 17.14 -10.79
CA SER A 266 12.56 17.65 -11.29
C SER A 266 12.42 17.37 -12.78
N GLY A 267 11.18 17.45 -13.30
CA GLY A 267 10.90 17.14 -14.69
C GLY A 267 11.33 15.74 -15.10
N LEU A 268 11.34 14.79 -14.14
CA LEU A 268 11.76 13.41 -14.37
C LEU A 268 10.77 12.72 -15.30
N ASN A 269 11.25 12.40 -16.50
CA ASN A 269 10.60 11.46 -17.40
C ASN A 269 11.51 10.24 -17.54
N PHE A 270 10.96 9.07 -17.28
CA PHE A 270 11.73 7.84 -17.23
C PHE A 270 10.92 6.72 -17.83
N VAL A 271 11.55 5.94 -18.67
CA VAL A 271 10.99 4.69 -19.20
C VAL A 271 12.02 3.60 -19.02
N ALA A 272 11.61 2.54 -18.37
CA ALA A 272 12.42 1.32 -18.27
C ALA A 272 11.58 0.08 -18.57
N ASP A 273 12.24 -0.91 -19.14
CA ASP A 273 11.69 -2.19 -19.52
C ASP A 273 12.36 -3.32 -18.75
N SER A 274 11.63 -4.40 -18.51
CA SER A 274 12.11 -5.64 -17.91
C SER A 274 12.81 -5.45 -16.56
N LEU A 275 12.20 -4.61 -15.70
CA LEU A 275 12.70 -4.42 -14.35
C LEU A 275 12.48 -5.69 -13.52
N TYR A 276 13.51 -6.13 -12.83
CA TYR A 276 13.49 -7.26 -11.93
C TYR A 276 14.24 -6.90 -10.65
N ASN A 277 13.67 -7.24 -9.52
CA ASN A 277 14.32 -7.11 -8.22
C ASN A 277 14.08 -8.38 -7.38
N ARG A 278 15.14 -8.91 -6.78
CA ARG A 278 15.08 -9.97 -5.77
C ARG A 278 16.21 -9.78 -4.77
N GLY A 279 15.88 -9.35 -3.57
CA GLY A 279 16.90 -9.03 -2.56
C GLY A 279 17.83 -7.92 -3.05
N SER A 280 19.12 -8.20 -3.13
CA SER A 280 20.14 -7.26 -3.63
C SER A 280 20.29 -7.25 -5.17
N GLU A 281 19.63 -8.16 -5.88
CA GLU A 281 19.72 -8.24 -7.32
C GLU A 281 18.71 -7.31 -7.98
N ILE A 282 19.18 -6.35 -8.78
CA ILE A 282 18.36 -5.45 -9.58
C ILE A 282 18.82 -5.55 -11.03
N ARG A 283 17.88 -5.82 -11.94
CA ARG A 283 18.11 -5.85 -13.39
C ARG A 283 17.04 -5.02 -14.09
N GLY A 284 17.40 -4.45 -15.24
CA GLY A 284 16.45 -3.70 -16.06
C GLY A 284 17.15 -2.99 -17.19
N ARG A 285 16.37 -2.48 -18.12
CA ARG A 285 16.88 -1.70 -19.25
C ARG A 285 16.20 -0.33 -19.23
N ILE A 286 17.00 0.73 -19.12
CA ILE A 286 16.52 2.10 -19.29
C ILE A 286 16.31 2.34 -20.78
N ALA A 287 15.08 2.63 -21.18
CA ALA A 287 14.72 2.97 -22.55
C ALA A 287 14.79 4.46 -22.83
N SER A 288 14.47 5.30 -21.83
CA SER A 288 14.68 6.74 -21.91
C SER A 288 14.73 7.38 -20.52
N LEU A 289 15.49 8.46 -20.40
CA LEU A 289 15.61 9.26 -19.20
C LEU A 289 15.79 10.72 -19.57
N SER A 290 15.01 11.60 -18.95
CA SER A 290 15.27 13.05 -18.89
C SER A 290 14.97 13.57 -17.50
N LEU A 291 15.79 14.49 -17.00
CA LEU A 291 15.64 15.11 -15.69
C LEU A 291 16.46 16.39 -15.57
N ARG A 292 16.14 17.18 -14.55
CA ARG A 292 16.96 18.30 -14.09
C ARG A 292 17.22 18.14 -12.61
N GLU A 293 18.50 18.15 -12.25
CA GLU A 293 18.95 18.10 -10.86
C GLU A 293 19.17 19.54 -10.33
N ARG A 294 18.98 19.73 -9.03
CA ARG A 294 19.03 21.04 -8.37
C ARG A 294 20.35 21.80 -8.59
N SER A 295 21.50 21.12 -8.72
CA SER A 295 22.82 21.72 -8.99
C SER A 295 22.96 22.34 -10.37
N GLY A 296 21.97 22.14 -11.25
CA GLY A 296 22.02 22.57 -12.65
C GLY A 296 22.39 21.43 -13.62
N LEU A 297 22.75 20.25 -13.13
CA LEU A 297 22.94 19.08 -13.99
C LEU A 297 21.62 18.76 -14.69
N ALA A 298 21.64 18.66 -16.00
CA ALA A 298 20.49 18.28 -16.80
C ALA A 298 20.82 17.11 -17.71
N VAL A 299 19.86 16.18 -17.82
CA VAL A 299 19.87 15.12 -18.82
C VAL A 299 18.65 15.38 -19.71
N ASP A 300 18.88 15.90 -20.92
CA ASP A 300 17.79 16.25 -21.82
C ASP A 300 17.18 14.99 -22.45
N ARG A 301 18.01 14.04 -22.83
CA ARG A 301 17.58 12.72 -23.31
C ARG A 301 18.72 11.72 -23.29
N LEU A 302 18.47 10.60 -22.62
CA LEU A 302 19.26 9.37 -22.73
C LEU A 302 18.34 8.31 -23.33
N SER A 303 18.74 7.66 -24.41
CA SER A 303 17.96 6.58 -25.06
C SER A 303 18.89 5.48 -25.56
#